data_b102d8832dd194c6ec5785d0181e925c
#
_entry.id   b102d8832dd194c6ec5785d0181e925c
#
_cell.length_a   1.000
_cell.length_b   1.000
_cell.length_c   1.000
_cell.angle_alpha   90.00
_cell.angle_beta   90.00
_cell.angle_gamma   90.00
#
_symmetry.space_group_name_H-M   'P 1'
#
loop_
_entity.id
_entity.type
_entity.pdbx_description
1 polymer ?
#
loop_
_entity_poly.entity_id
_entity_poly.type
_entity_poly.pdbx_seq_one_letter_code
_entity_poly.pdbx_strand_id
1 'polypeptide(L)'
;MIKLFILILFFQFIFMNENEQINKFIKNTNHQYKKIKDYEVDIYVKMEVPAFRMPKKKYKVYFMQPDLIKINSKGFGILPKTGLFTSPTDNFDNLSNIKIYSNSENNNHDEIILSGKIILDSLKIEMPNEYSRLTFIPTVDVQIDTINWVIKSVITRIDTLKLFEIYNKYKFINNKYYMPIESEIKYFLKDKKVANWLNKDINSVIGDTKINNKNNEMIEGNIFVRYDNYKINQGLSKSFFYKK
;
A
#
# COMPACT_ATOMS: atom_id res chain seq x y z
N MET A 1 30.75 40.47 -21.39
CA MET A 1 31.14 39.24 -20.72
C MET A 1 30.38 38.96 -19.42
N ILE A 2 30.24 39.95 -18.51
CA ILE A 2 29.57 39.77 -17.21
C ILE A 2 28.08 39.37 -17.33
N LYS A 3 27.31 39.88 -18.30
CA LYS A 3 25.90 39.55 -18.51
C LYS A 3 25.66 38.09 -18.97
N LEU A 4 26.63 37.53 -19.68
CA LEU A 4 26.54 36.12 -20.17
C LEU A 4 26.82 35.13 -19.01
N PHE A 5 27.68 35.50 -18.07
CA PHE A 5 28.03 34.69 -16.91
C PHE A 5 26.87 34.61 -15.89
N ILE A 6 26.08 35.67 -15.74
CA ILE A 6 24.88 35.71 -14.88
C ILE A 6 23.77 34.83 -15.47
N LEU A 7 23.65 34.80 -16.80
CA LEU A 7 22.64 33.96 -17.46
C LEU A 7 22.94 32.45 -17.28
N ILE A 8 24.21 32.05 -17.31
CA ILE A 8 24.63 30.65 -17.11
C ILE A 8 24.43 30.21 -15.65
N LEU A 9 24.66 31.09 -14.69
CA LEU A 9 24.39 30.82 -13.26
C LEU A 9 22.89 30.65 -12.96
N PHE A 10 22.01 31.39 -13.68
CA PHE A 10 20.56 31.25 -13.53
C PHE A 10 20.02 29.92 -14.12
N PHE A 11 20.70 29.38 -15.13
CA PHE A 11 20.30 28.11 -15.77
C PHE A 11 20.67 26.86 -14.93
N GLN A 12 21.63 26.96 -14.01
CA GLN A 12 21.99 25.84 -13.13
C GLN A 12 21.00 25.61 -11.97
N PHE A 13 20.09 26.56 -11.69
CA PHE A 13 19.12 26.45 -10.61
C PHE A 13 17.81 25.73 -10.98
N ILE A 14 17.64 25.28 -12.22
CA ILE A 14 16.33 24.78 -12.71
C ILE A 14 16.23 23.25 -12.76
N PHE A 15 17.33 22.50 -12.64
CA PHE A 15 17.28 21.04 -12.64
C PHE A 15 17.50 20.49 -11.25
N MET A 16 16.45 20.48 -10.43
CA MET A 16 16.41 19.57 -9.29
C MET A 16 16.53 18.14 -9.87
N ASN A 17 17.57 17.41 -9.46
CA ASN A 17 17.80 16.04 -9.92
C ASN A 17 16.54 15.20 -9.62
N GLU A 18 16.08 14.37 -10.57
CA GLU A 18 14.89 13.52 -10.41
C GLU A 18 14.92 12.74 -9.08
N ASN A 19 16.11 12.25 -8.69
CA ASN A 19 16.32 11.57 -7.42
C ASN A 19 16.03 12.47 -6.20
N GLU A 20 16.35 13.75 -6.27
CA GLU A 20 16.02 14.69 -5.19
C GLU A 20 14.52 14.94 -5.09
N GLN A 21 13.84 14.99 -6.24
CA GLN A 21 12.39 15.11 -6.27
C GLN A 21 11.71 13.87 -5.69
N ILE A 22 12.14 12.66 -6.09
CA ILE A 22 11.64 11.39 -5.55
C ILE A 22 11.81 11.38 -4.02
N ASN A 23 13.03 11.69 -3.54
CA ASN A 23 13.32 11.74 -2.11
C ASN A 23 12.44 12.75 -1.36
N LYS A 24 12.16 13.90 -1.97
CA LYS A 24 11.26 14.91 -1.41
C LYS A 24 9.83 14.37 -1.26
N PHE A 25 9.30 13.70 -2.28
CA PHE A 25 7.95 13.11 -2.22
C PHE A 25 7.86 12.05 -1.13
N ILE A 26 8.80 11.12 -1.07
CA ILE A 26 8.86 10.08 -0.04
C ILE A 26 8.98 10.70 1.36
N LYS A 27 9.86 11.69 1.53
CA LYS A 27 10.08 12.39 2.81
C LYS A 27 8.80 13.10 3.30
N ASN A 28 8.10 13.79 2.40
CA ASN A 28 6.88 14.52 2.76
C ASN A 28 5.75 13.55 3.15
N THR A 29 5.60 12.45 2.42
CA THR A 29 4.62 11.40 2.74
C THR A 29 4.92 10.78 4.11
N ASN A 30 6.20 10.48 4.39
CA ASN A 30 6.62 10.00 5.70
C ASN A 30 6.41 11.03 6.81
N HIS A 31 6.66 12.31 6.52
CA HIS A 31 6.44 13.38 7.50
C HIS A 31 4.96 13.47 7.89
N GLN A 32 4.06 13.36 6.90
CA GLN A 32 2.62 13.36 7.16
C GLN A 32 2.20 12.14 8.00
N TYR A 33 2.69 10.94 7.66
CA TYR A 33 2.43 9.72 8.42
C TYR A 33 2.91 9.83 9.87
N LYS A 34 4.10 10.39 10.12
CA LYS A 34 4.68 10.55 11.46
C LYS A 34 3.90 11.48 12.39
N LYS A 35 2.96 12.28 11.87
CA LYS A 35 2.06 13.09 12.71
C LYS A 35 1.04 12.22 13.47
N ILE A 36 0.80 11.00 13.01
CA ILE A 36 -0.11 10.02 13.62
C ILE A 36 0.74 9.07 14.47
N LYS A 37 0.84 9.32 15.77
CA LYS A 37 1.63 8.51 16.69
C LYS A 37 0.93 7.21 17.07
N ASP A 38 -0.36 7.31 17.34
CA ASP A 38 -1.23 6.21 17.69
C ASP A 38 -2.67 6.48 17.25
N TYR A 39 -3.46 5.42 17.11
CA TYR A 39 -4.91 5.53 16.93
C TYR A 39 -5.64 4.26 17.36
N GLU A 40 -6.92 4.45 17.71
CA GLU A 40 -7.96 3.43 17.82
C GLU A 40 -8.93 3.64 16.65
N VAL A 41 -9.40 2.55 16.02
CA VAL A 41 -10.33 2.60 14.90
C VAL A 41 -11.23 1.36 14.87
N ASP A 42 -12.49 1.54 14.48
CA ASP A 42 -13.39 0.44 14.11
C ASP A 42 -13.22 0.13 12.62
N ILE A 43 -12.90 -1.10 12.28
CA ILE A 43 -12.66 -1.56 10.91
C ILE A 43 -13.73 -2.57 10.51
N TYR A 44 -14.37 -2.34 9.36
CA TYR A 44 -15.34 -3.24 8.75
C TYR A 44 -14.75 -3.81 7.49
N VAL A 45 -14.65 -5.14 7.41
CA VAL A 45 -14.09 -5.86 6.25
C VAL A 45 -15.19 -6.65 5.56
N LYS A 46 -15.31 -6.49 4.24
CA LYS A 46 -16.13 -7.29 3.35
C LYS A 46 -15.22 -7.90 2.29
N MET A 47 -15.26 -9.21 2.14
CA MET A 47 -14.52 -9.93 1.09
C MET A 47 -15.49 -10.44 0.04
N GLU A 48 -15.16 -10.19 -1.22
CA GLU A 48 -15.84 -10.72 -2.40
C GLU A 48 -14.81 -11.50 -3.21
N VAL A 49 -14.65 -12.77 -2.87
CA VAL A 49 -13.69 -13.69 -3.47
C VAL A 49 -14.46 -14.89 -4.03
N PRO A 50 -14.27 -15.27 -5.30
CA PRO A 50 -14.87 -16.48 -5.85
C PRO A 50 -14.56 -17.70 -4.97
N ALA A 51 -15.58 -18.50 -4.71
CA ALA A 51 -15.53 -19.69 -3.85
C ALA A 51 -15.25 -19.44 -2.35
N PHE A 52 -15.09 -18.18 -1.92
CA PHE A 52 -14.91 -17.86 -0.51
C PHE A 52 -15.98 -16.86 -0.03
N ARG A 53 -16.86 -17.32 0.84
CA ARG A 53 -17.89 -16.47 1.45
C ARG A 53 -17.55 -16.21 2.90
N MET A 54 -16.92 -15.06 3.17
CA MET A 54 -16.73 -14.59 4.53
C MET A 54 -17.83 -13.56 4.89
N PRO A 55 -18.52 -13.73 6.02
CA PRO A 55 -19.46 -12.69 6.48
C PRO A 55 -18.68 -11.39 6.77
N LYS A 56 -19.37 -10.26 6.64
CA LYS A 56 -18.81 -8.97 7.04
C LYS A 56 -18.31 -9.05 8.48
N LYS A 57 -17.06 -8.62 8.70
CA LYS A 57 -16.41 -8.64 10.02
C LYS A 57 -16.14 -7.24 10.51
N LYS A 58 -16.32 -7.06 11.81
CA LYS A 58 -15.95 -5.84 12.53
C LYS A 58 -14.77 -6.14 13.44
N TYR A 59 -13.77 -5.28 13.40
CA TYR A 59 -12.60 -5.30 14.25
C TYR A 59 -12.48 -3.97 14.97
N LYS A 60 -12.02 -4.00 16.20
CA LYS A 60 -11.49 -2.83 16.88
C LYS A 60 -9.98 -2.94 16.86
N VAL A 61 -9.33 -1.98 16.23
CA VAL A 61 -7.89 -2.01 16.01
C VAL A 61 -7.23 -0.85 16.71
N TYR A 62 -6.13 -1.12 17.36
CA TYR A 62 -5.23 -0.17 17.99
C TYR A 62 -3.89 -0.24 17.27
N PHE A 63 -3.36 0.90 16.93
CA PHE A 63 -2.06 1.05 16.29
C PHE A 63 -1.22 2.06 17.05
N MET A 64 0.06 1.78 17.16
CA MET A 64 1.06 2.75 17.61
C MET A 64 2.33 2.58 16.78
N GLN A 65 2.86 3.71 16.30
CA GLN A 65 4.10 3.72 15.55
C GLN A 65 5.25 3.07 16.33
N PRO A 66 6.22 2.39 15.63
CA PRO A 66 6.21 2.25 14.15
C PRO A 66 5.28 1.13 13.64
N ASP A 67 5.03 0.07 14.42
CA ASP A 67 4.48 -1.20 13.94
C ASP A 67 3.64 -1.97 14.97
N LEU A 68 3.35 -1.38 16.12
CA LEU A 68 2.57 -2.06 17.16
C LEU A 68 1.09 -2.06 16.80
N ILE A 69 0.53 -3.26 16.68
CA ILE A 69 -0.87 -3.49 16.33
C ILE A 69 -1.50 -4.42 17.34
N LYS A 70 -2.68 -4.04 17.85
CA LYS A 70 -3.54 -4.92 18.64
C LYS A 70 -4.93 -4.95 18.04
N ILE A 71 -5.43 -6.16 17.78
CA ILE A 71 -6.73 -6.38 17.13
C ILE A 71 -7.65 -7.09 18.10
N ASN A 72 -8.79 -6.48 18.38
CA ASN A 72 -9.87 -7.08 19.14
C ASN A 72 -11.01 -7.44 18.17
N SER A 73 -11.33 -8.72 18.07
CA SER A 73 -12.46 -9.21 17.27
C SER A 73 -13.19 -10.33 17.99
N LYS A 74 -14.48 -10.47 17.69
CA LYS A 74 -15.24 -11.66 18.11
C LYS A 74 -15.12 -12.72 17.02
N GLY A 75 -14.55 -13.88 17.38
CA GLY A 75 -14.38 -15.02 16.49
C GLY A 75 -13.23 -14.87 15.49
N PHE A 76 -13.07 -15.87 14.62
CA PHE A 76 -12.08 -15.91 13.57
C PHE A 76 -12.35 -14.85 12.49
N GLY A 77 -11.31 -14.20 12.02
CA GLY A 77 -11.42 -13.22 10.94
C GLY A 77 -10.04 -12.78 10.45
N ILE A 78 -10.02 -12.30 9.22
CA ILE A 78 -8.83 -11.84 8.52
C ILE A 78 -8.87 -10.34 8.43
N LEU A 79 -7.80 -9.68 8.86
CA LEU A 79 -7.57 -8.28 8.62
C LEU A 79 -6.39 -8.16 7.65
N PRO A 80 -6.61 -7.63 6.45
CA PRO A 80 -5.51 -7.38 5.53
C PRO A 80 -4.50 -6.43 6.18
N LYS A 81 -3.25 -6.87 6.32
CA LYS A 81 -2.19 -6.03 6.88
C LYS A 81 -1.68 -4.97 5.90
N THR A 82 -2.10 -5.05 4.65
CA THR A 82 -1.64 -4.17 3.58
C THR A 82 -2.29 -2.78 3.65
N GLY A 83 -1.46 -1.75 3.51
CA GLY A 83 -1.86 -0.36 3.28
C GLY A 83 -2.24 0.45 4.51
N LEU A 84 -2.86 -0.14 5.55
CA LEU A 84 -3.36 0.62 6.69
C LEU A 84 -2.31 0.80 7.79
N PHE A 85 -1.46 -0.20 8.00
CA PHE A 85 -0.54 -0.28 9.14
C PHE A 85 0.92 -0.21 8.72
N THR A 86 1.18 0.02 7.44
CA THR A 86 2.52 0.11 6.88
C THR A 86 2.95 1.56 6.78
N SER A 87 4.21 1.82 7.10
CA SER A 87 4.82 3.12 6.81
C SER A 87 4.80 3.38 5.31
N PRO A 88 4.57 4.62 4.85
CA PRO A 88 4.78 4.96 3.45
C PRO A 88 6.14 4.53 2.92
N THR A 89 7.18 4.57 3.75
CA THR A 89 8.55 4.12 3.41
C THR A 89 8.56 2.66 2.96
N ASP A 90 7.77 1.80 3.60
CA ASP A 90 7.74 0.35 3.29
C ASP A 90 7.31 0.07 1.84
N ASN A 91 6.57 1.02 1.21
CA ASN A 91 6.19 0.93 -0.19
C ASN A 91 7.37 1.23 -1.13
N PHE A 92 8.42 1.90 -0.66
CA PHE A 92 9.54 2.36 -1.47
C PHE A 92 10.85 1.62 -1.18
N ASP A 93 11.07 1.16 0.05
CA ASP A 93 12.32 0.53 0.48
C ASP A 93 12.64 -0.76 -0.28
N ASN A 94 11.61 -1.41 -0.81
CA ASN A 94 11.72 -2.63 -1.61
C ASN A 94 11.70 -2.37 -3.13
N LEU A 95 11.85 -1.10 -3.55
CA LEU A 95 11.85 -0.72 -4.96
C LEU A 95 13.22 -0.22 -5.42
N SER A 96 13.57 -0.59 -6.63
CA SER A 96 14.72 -0.08 -7.36
C SER A 96 14.29 0.70 -8.61
N ASN A 97 15.18 1.55 -9.13
CA ASN A 97 14.95 2.32 -10.36
C ASN A 97 13.65 3.11 -10.34
N ILE A 98 13.37 3.78 -9.22
CA ILE A 98 12.16 4.60 -9.06
C ILE A 98 12.23 5.78 -10.04
N LYS A 99 11.12 6.02 -10.74
CA LYS A 99 10.93 7.12 -11.69
C LYS A 99 9.63 7.85 -11.38
N ILE A 100 9.59 9.13 -11.76
CA ILE A 100 8.39 9.96 -11.64
C ILE A 100 7.60 9.86 -12.94
N TYR A 101 6.33 9.52 -12.85
CA TYR A 101 5.38 9.65 -13.94
C TYR A 101 4.33 10.69 -13.56
N SER A 102 4.27 11.78 -14.33
CA SER A 102 3.16 12.72 -14.25
C SER A 102 1.97 12.11 -14.99
N ASN A 103 0.82 12.06 -14.34
CA ASN A 103 -0.40 11.59 -14.99
C ASN A 103 -0.90 12.68 -15.95
N SER A 104 -0.34 12.72 -17.16
CA SER A 104 -0.66 13.72 -18.17
C SER A 104 -2.10 13.60 -18.72
N GLU A 105 -2.77 12.47 -18.49
CA GLU A 105 -4.16 12.25 -18.95
C GLU A 105 -5.21 12.87 -18.02
N ASN A 106 -4.89 13.01 -16.72
CA ASN A 106 -5.70 13.79 -15.80
C ASN A 106 -4.95 15.08 -15.49
N ASN A 107 -5.45 16.24 -15.92
CA ASN A 107 -4.94 17.59 -15.61
C ASN A 107 -4.85 17.89 -14.08
N ASN A 108 -4.66 16.88 -13.27
CA ASN A 108 -4.57 16.96 -11.83
C ASN A 108 -3.10 17.11 -11.44
N HIS A 109 -2.62 18.36 -11.38
CA HIS A 109 -1.27 18.71 -10.94
C HIS A 109 -0.99 18.32 -9.47
N ASP A 110 -2.02 17.86 -8.76
CA ASP A 110 -1.98 17.55 -7.33
C ASP A 110 -1.63 16.07 -7.04
N GLU A 111 -1.37 15.28 -8.06
CA GLU A 111 -1.07 13.86 -7.93
C GLU A 111 0.15 13.48 -8.77
N ILE A 112 1.02 12.65 -8.21
CA ILE A 112 2.17 12.07 -8.92
C ILE A 112 2.16 10.55 -8.76
N ILE A 113 2.78 9.86 -9.69
CA ILE A 113 3.04 8.42 -9.61
C ILE A 113 4.56 8.20 -9.54
N LEU A 114 4.99 7.52 -8.48
CA LEU A 114 6.33 6.96 -8.38
C LEU A 114 6.27 5.49 -8.78
N SER A 115 6.99 5.11 -9.83
CA SER A 115 7.03 3.75 -10.35
C SER A 115 8.42 3.15 -10.17
N GLY A 116 8.49 1.96 -9.58
CA GLY A 116 9.75 1.26 -9.35
C GLY A 116 9.64 -0.24 -9.55
N LYS A 117 10.77 -0.92 -9.75
CA LYS A 117 10.84 -2.38 -9.85
C LYS A 117 11.06 -2.99 -8.48
N ILE A 118 10.35 -4.08 -8.17
CA ILE A 118 10.53 -4.81 -6.91
C ILE A 118 11.93 -5.40 -6.84
N ILE A 119 12.61 -5.23 -5.70
CA ILE A 119 13.86 -5.91 -5.37
C ILE A 119 13.49 -7.30 -4.87
N LEU A 120 13.67 -8.33 -5.69
CA LEU A 120 13.22 -9.70 -5.38
C LEU A 120 13.86 -10.26 -4.11
N ASP A 121 15.14 -9.94 -3.86
CA ASP A 121 15.86 -10.39 -2.66
C ASP A 121 15.28 -9.78 -1.36
N SER A 122 14.56 -8.67 -1.45
CA SER A 122 13.91 -8.05 -0.30
C SER A 122 12.58 -8.72 0.08
N LEU A 123 11.99 -9.44 -0.86
CA LEU A 123 10.82 -10.25 -0.60
C LEU A 123 11.28 -11.47 0.21
N LYS A 124 11.03 -11.51 1.50
CA LYS A 124 11.24 -12.67 2.39
C LYS A 124 10.28 -13.82 2.04
N ILE A 125 10.07 -14.06 0.76
CA ILE A 125 9.14 -15.04 0.24
C ILE A 125 10.01 -16.14 -0.34
N GLU A 126 9.95 -17.34 0.25
CA GLU A 126 10.51 -18.54 -0.36
C GLU A 126 9.73 -18.79 -1.65
N MET A 127 10.31 -18.35 -2.77
CA MET A 127 9.77 -18.66 -4.08
C MET A 127 9.95 -20.16 -4.32
N PRO A 128 8.88 -20.88 -4.70
CA PRO A 128 9.04 -22.27 -5.16
C PRO A 128 10.10 -22.32 -6.25
N ASN A 129 10.96 -23.35 -6.25
CA ASN A 129 12.08 -23.50 -7.20
C ASN A 129 11.67 -23.35 -8.69
N GLU A 130 10.41 -23.59 -9.01
CA GLU A 130 9.83 -23.39 -10.35
C GLU A 130 9.73 -21.91 -10.75
N TYR A 131 9.69 -20.97 -9.78
CA TYR A 131 9.62 -19.52 -9.98
C TYR A 131 10.95 -18.80 -9.74
N SER A 132 11.97 -19.47 -9.27
CA SER A 132 13.34 -18.93 -9.18
C SER A 132 13.91 -18.49 -10.54
N ARG A 133 13.24 -18.86 -11.64
CA ARG A 133 13.53 -18.45 -13.01
C ARG A 133 12.54 -17.42 -13.56
N LEU A 134 11.89 -16.62 -12.70
CA LEU A 134 11.04 -15.53 -13.18
C LEU A 134 11.89 -14.57 -14.01
N THR A 135 11.62 -14.56 -15.30
CA THR A 135 12.28 -13.66 -16.27
C THR A 135 11.74 -12.24 -16.22
N PHE A 136 10.72 -11.99 -15.38
CA PHE A 136 10.06 -10.69 -15.25
C PHE A 136 10.11 -10.19 -13.80
N ILE A 137 10.36 -8.91 -13.65
CA ILE A 137 10.39 -8.21 -12.37
C ILE A 137 9.12 -7.37 -12.28
N PRO A 138 8.26 -7.59 -11.27
CA PRO A 138 7.08 -6.77 -11.09
C PRO A 138 7.43 -5.30 -10.89
N THR A 139 6.56 -4.43 -11.40
CA THR A 139 6.61 -2.99 -11.20
C THR A 139 5.52 -2.59 -10.22
N VAL A 140 5.84 -1.65 -9.33
CA VAL A 140 4.90 -1.05 -8.39
C VAL A 140 4.77 0.43 -8.71
N ASP A 141 3.53 0.86 -8.94
CA ASP A 141 3.16 2.24 -9.16
C ASP A 141 2.49 2.76 -7.88
N VAL A 142 3.08 3.79 -7.25
CA VAL A 142 2.57 4.41 -6.03
C VAL A 142 2.09 5.81 -6.35
N GLN A 143 0.77 6.03 -6.26
CA GLN A 143 0.16 7.33 -6.49
C GLN A 143 0.07 8.12 -5.18
N ILE A 144 0.62 9.32 -5.19
CA ILE A 144 0.69 10.22 -4.04
C ILE A 144 -0.13 11.48 -4.32
N ASP A 145 -1.00 11.84 -3.39
CA ASP A 145 -1.61 13.16 -3.27
C ASP A 145 -0.55 14.13 -2.73
N THR A 146 -0.15 15.11 -3.53
CA THR A 146 0.91 16.07 -3.19
C THR A 146 0.43 17.26 -2.36
N ILE A 147 -0.89 17.42 -2.18
CA ILE A 147 -1.46 18.40 -1.26
C ILE A 147 -1.45 17.85 0.17
N ASN A 148 -1.98 16.65 0.35
CA ASN A 148 -2.15 16.03 1.67
C ASN A 148 -1.03 15.03 2.02
N TRP A 149 -0.15 14.72 1.09
CA TRP A 149 0.99 13.82 1.26
C TRP A 149 0.60 12.43 1.75
N VAL A 150 -0.40 11.84 1.09
CA VAL A 150 -0.87 10.48 1.37
C VAL A 150 -0.83 9.61 0.12
N ILE A 151 -0.70 8.29 0.31
CA ILE A 151 -0.73 7.32 -0.79
C ILE A 151 -2.18 7.00 -1.14
N LYS A 152 -2.62 7.42 -2.32
CA LYS A 152 -3.97 7.18 -2.82
C LYS A 152 -4.14 5.79 -3.42
N SER A 153 -3.12 5.31 -4.14
CA SER A 153 -3.16 3.97 -4.68
C SER A 153 -1.78 3.33 -4.77
N VAL A 154 -1.77 2.00 -4.75
CA VAL A 154 -0.59 1.17 -5.01
C VAL A 154 -1.02 0.09 -6.00
N ILE A 155 -0.36 0.02 -7.15
CA ILE A 155 -0.66 -0.94 -8.20
C ILE A 155 0.59 -1.76 -8.48
N THR A 156 0.49 -3.08 -8.33
CA THR A 156 1.55 -4.02 -8.69
C THR A 156 1.18 -4.69 -10.01
N ARG A 157 2.10 -4.67 -10.97
CA ARG A 157 1.88 -5.23 -12.30
C ARG A 157 3.13 -5.90 -12.88
N ILE A 158 2.91 -6.78 -13.83
CA ILE A 158 3.92 -7.35 -14.71
C ILE A 158 3.57 -6.88 -16.12
N ASP A 159 4.40 -6.03 -16.70
CA ASP A 159 4.09 -5.31 -17.94
C ASP A 159 2.72 -4.61 -17.83
N THR A 160 1.73 -5.04 -18.61
CA THR A 160 0.36 -4.51 -18.59
C THR A 160 -0.59 -5.28 -17.69
N LEU A 161 -0.18 -6.48 -17.22
CA LEU A 161 -1.01 -7.33 -16.37
C LEU A 161 -0.96 -6.85 -14.93
N LYS A 162 -2.06 -6.33 -14.44
CA LYS A 162 -2.22 -6.00 -13.02
C LYS A 162 -2.30 -7.28 -12.19
N LEU A 163 -1.60 -7.31 -11.07
CA LEU A 163 -1.62 -8.41 -10.10
C LEU A 163 -2.37 -8.01 -8.84
N PHE A 164 -2.19 -6.76 -8.44
CA PHE A 164 -2.70 -6.26 -7.18
C PHE A 164 -2.92 -4.74 -7.27
N GLU A 165 -4.04 -4.27 -6.74
CA GLU A 165 -4.37 -2.85 -6.65
C GLU A 165 -4.90 -2.53 -5.27
N ILE A 166 -4.43 -1.44 -4.68
CA ILE A 166 -4.99 -0.84 -3.46
C ILE A 166 -5.41 0.57 -3.80
N TYR A 167 -6.63 0.93 -3.46
CA TYR A 167 -7.15 2.29 -3.55
C TYR A 167 -7.62 2.75 -2.19
N ASN A 168 -7.21 3.95 -1.77
CA ASN A 168 -7.58 4.54 -0.49
C ASN A 168 -8.35 5.84 -0.69
N LYS A 169 -9.46 5.99 0.03
CA LYS A 169 -10.18 7.26 0.17
C LYS A 169 -9.90 7.84 1.53
N TYR A 170 -9.64 9.13 1.58
CA TYR A 170 -9.28 9.85 2.79
C TYR A 170 -10.29 10.93 3.14
N LYS A 171 -10.34 11.28 4.42
CA LYS A 171 -11.11 12.40 4.95
C LYS A 171 -10.39 13.03 6.13
N PHE A 172 -10.61 14.32 6.36
CA PHE A 172 -10.17 14.97 7.59
C PHE A 172 -11.01 14.47 8.78
N ILE A 173 -10.34 13.93 9.79
CA ILE A 173 -10.91 13.57 11.07
C ILE A 173 -10.65 14.72 12.03
N ASN A 174 -11.71 15.21 12.67
CA ASN A 174 -11.67 16.36 13.57
C ASN A 174 -10.98 17.60 12.95
N ASN A 175 -11.14 17.81 11.64
CA ASN A 175 -10.52 18.88 10.84
C ASN A 175 -8.99 18.98 11.01
N LYS A 176 -8.31 17.91 11.44
CA LYS A 176 -6.89 17.92 11.76
C LYS A 176 -6.09 16.80 11.11
N TYR A 177 -6.60 15.58 11.10
CA TYR A 177 -5.88 14.41 10.66
C TYR A 177 -6.50 13.86 9.37
N TYR A 178 -5.73 13.79 8.30
CA TYR A 178 -6.20 13.23 7.03
C TYR A 178 -5.99 11.72 7.04
N MET A 179 -7.08 10.98 7.28
CA MET A 179 -7.06 9.54 7.53
C MET A 179 -7.85 8.77 6.48
N PRO A 180 -7.48 7.52 6.16
CA PRO A 180 -8.27 6.69 5.28
C PRO A 180 -9.64 6.39 5.92
N ILE A 181 -10.70 6.47 5.13
CA ILE A 181 -12.06 6.11 5.53
C ILE A 181 -12.54 4.85 4.79
N GLU A 182 -12.00 4.58 3.63
CA GLU A 182 -12.25 3.38 2.84
C GLU A 182 -10.97 2.94 2.16
N SER A 183 -10.77 1.63 2.03
CA SER A 183 -9.78 1.01 1.16
C SER A 183 -10.43 -0.10 0.36
N GLU A 184 -10.11 -0.15 -0.93
CA GLU A 184 -10.47 -1.23 -1.83
C GLU A 184 -9.20 -1.93 -2.28
N ILE A 185 -9.16 -3.24 -2.12
CA ILE A 185 -8.03 -4.08 -2.51
C ILE A 185 -8.54 -5.05 -3.55
N LYS A 186 -7.96 -4.98 -4.77
CA LYS A 186 -8.26 -5.89 -5.88
C LYS A 186 -7.05 -6.76 -6.14
N TYR A 187 -7.28 -8.02 -6.40
CA TYR A 187 -6.23 -8.91 -6.87
C TYR A 187 -6.70 -9.70 -8.08
N PHE A 188 -5.76 -9.95 -8.98
CA PHE A 188 -6.01 -10.57 -10.27
C PHE A 188 -5.07 -11.76 -10.41
N LEU A 189 -5.62 -12.97 -10.34
CA LEU A 189 -4.84 -14.19 -10.39
C LEU A 189 -5.19 -14.97 -11.65
N LYS A 190 -4.26 -15.00 -12.61
CA LYS A 190 -4.43 -15.71 -13.87
C LYS A 190 -3.97 -17.16 -13.79
N ASP A 191 -3.06 -17.47 -12.88
CA ASP A 191 -2.45 -18.79 -12.76
C ASP A 191 -2.78 -19.41 -11.40
N LYS A 192 -3.25 -20.68 -11.42
CA LYS A 192 -3.54 -21.45 -10.22
C LYS A 192 -2.31 -21.61 -9.30
N LYS A 193 -1.10 -21.63 -9.86
CA LYS A 193 0.14 -21.75 -9.10
C LYS A 193 0.48 -20.44 -8.42
N VAL A 194 0.33 -19.29 -9.12
CA VAL A 194 0.49 -17.95 -8.54
C VAL A 194 -0.59 -17.69 -7.51
N ALA A 195 -1.83 -18.13 -7.76
CA ALA A 195 -2.91 -18.11 -6.78
C ALA A 195 -2.57 -18.93 -5.53
N ASN A 196 -2.05 -20.12 -5.68
CA ASN A 196 -1.64 -20.97 -4.56
C ASN A 196 -0.43 -20.42 -3.82
N TRP A 197 0.45 -19.71 -4.50
CA TRP A 197 1.60 -19.06 -3.88
C TRP A 197 1.19 -17.81 -3.07
N LEU A 198 0.40 -16.90 -3.65
CA LEU A 198 -0.22 -15.79 -2.92
C LEU A 198 -1.15 -16.29 -1.81
N ASN A 199 -1.84 -17.40 -2.03
CA ASN A 199 -2.67 -18.06 -1.04
C ASN A 199 -1.85 -18.73 0.08
N LYS A 200 -0.56 -19.01 -0.05
CA LYS A 200 0.24 -19.43 1.10
C LYS A 200 0.29 -18.35 2.18
N ASP A 201 0.43 -17.10 1.81
CA ASP A 201 0.31 -15.99 2.75
C ASP A 201 -1.15 -15.74 3.16
N ILE A 202 -2.08 -15.89 2.24
CA ILE A 202 -3.52 -15.84 2.54
C ILE A 202 -3.96 -17.10 3.27
N ASN A 203 -3.48 -18.30 2.93
CA ASN A 203 -3.82 -19.56 3.59
C ASN A 203 -3.19 -19.69 4.99
N SER A 204 -2.06 -19.06 5.27
CA SER A 204 -1.60 -18.89 6.67
C SER A 204 -2.62 -18.11 7.51
N VAL A 205 -3.53 -17.40 6.85
CA VAL A 205 -4.55 -16.53 7.42
C VAL A 205 -5.97 -17.10 7.24
N ILE A 206 -6.26 -17.87 6.18
CA ILE A 206 -7.62 -18.34 5.83
C ILE A 206 -7.84 -19.85 6.11
N GLY A 207 -6.76 -20.62 6.31
CA GLY A 207 -6.82 -22.09 6.35
C GLY A 207 -6.98 -22.70 4.94
N ASP A 208 -6.77 -24.03 4.83
CA ASP A 208 -6.76 -24.79 3.58
C ASP A 208 -8.11 -24.76 2.82
N THR A 209 -8.37 -23.70 2.09
CA THR A 209 -9.47 -23.67 1.13
C THR A 209 -8.95 -24.12 -0.24
N LYS A 210 -9.29 -25.36 -0.62
CA LYS A 210 -9.01 -25.87 -1.96
C LYS A 210 -9.87 -25.12 -2.98
N ILE A 211 -9.30 -24.11 -3.61
CA ILE A 211 -9.92 -23.43 -4.76
C ILE A 211 -9.81 -24.39 -5.95
N ASN A 212 -10.88 -25.12 -6.24
CA ASN A 212 -10.98 -25.99 -7.41
C ASN A 212 -11.37 -25.14 -8.63
N ASN A 213 -10.41 -24.52 -9.28
CA ASN A 213 -10.64 -23.87 -10.57
C ASN A 213 -10.21 -24.83 -11.69
N LYS A 214 -11.18 -25.35 -12.44
CA LYS A 214 -10.94 -26.24 -13.60
C LYS A 214 -10.58 -25.48 -14.88
N ASN A 215 -10.82 -24.17 -14.93
CA ASN A 215 -10.59 -23.31 -16.08
C ASN A 215 -9.43 -22.35 -15.78
N ASN A 216 -8.57 -22.07 -16.79
CA ASN A 216 -7.51 -21.05 -16.74
C ASN A 216 -8.06 -19.61 -16.77
N GLU A 217 -9.19 -19.36 -16.13
CA GLU A 217 -9.81 -18.05 -16.06
C GLU A 217 -9.16 -17.21 -14.95
N MET A 218 -9.04 -15.91 -15.23
CA MET A 218 -8.55 -14.96 -14.26
C MET A 218 -9.48 -14.91 -13.05
N ILE A 219 -8.94 -15.14 -11.85
CA ILE A 219 -9.69 -15.00 -10.61
C ILE A 219 -9.50 -13.56 -10.12
N GLU A 220 -10.59 -12.81 -10.11
CA GLU A 220 -10.64 -11.49 -9.51
C GLU A 220 -11.29 -11.58 -8.14
N GLY A 221 -10.67 -10.95 -7.14
CA GLY A 221 -11.22 -10.85 -5.81
C GLY A 221 -11.11 -9.43 -5.28
N ASN A 222 -12.14 -9.00 -4.55
CA ASN A 222 -12.22 -7.67 -3.97
C ASN A 222 -12.33 -7.76 -2.45
N ILE A 223 -11.55 -6.91 -1.75
CA ILE A 223 -11.66 -6.72 -0.31
C ILE A 223 -11.97 -5.23 -0.07
N PHE A 224 -13.09 -4.98 0.56
CA PHE A 224 -13.52 -3.64 0.94
C PHE A 224 -13.30 -3.45 2.44
N VAL A 225 -12.61 -2.38 2.80
CA VAL A 225 -12.33 -2.01 4.18
C VAL A 225 -12.88 -0.62 4.44
N ARG A 226 -13.69 -0.47 5.47
CA ARG A 226 -14.20 0.81 5.94
C ARG A 226 -13.72 1.07 7.35
N TYR A 227 -13.34 2.31 7.62
CA TYR A 227 -12.78 2.78 8.88
C TYR A 227 -13.68 3.82 9.50
N ASP A 228 -14.12 3.58 10.74
CA ASP A 228 -15.00 4.45 11.49
C ASP A 228 -14.45 4.71 12.90
N ASN A 229 -14.96 5.74 13.57
CA ASN A 229 -14.75 6.01 15.00
C ASN A 229 -13.27 6.16 15.38
N TYR A 230 -12.50 6.89 14.57
CA TYR A 230 -11.11 7.18 14.88
C TYR A 230 -10.95 7.97 16.18
N LYS A 231 -10.02 7.49 17.02
CA LYS A 231 -9.43 8.26 18.12
C LYS A 231 -7.93 8.32 17.89
N ILE A 232 -7.40 9.49 17.57
CA ILE A 232 -6.05 9.70 17.08
C ILE A 232 -5.21 10.41 18.12
N ASN A 233 -3.94 9.96 18.31
CA ASN A 233 -2.96 10.53 19.22
C ASN A 233 -3.46 10.63 20.65
N GLN A 234 -4.03 9.53 21.16
CA GLN A 234 -4.56 9.44 22.54
C GLN A 234 -3.45 9.08 23.56
N GLY A 235 -2.24 8.84 23.13
CA GLY A 235 -1.12 8.47 24.00
C GLY A 235 -1.20 7.03 24.47
N LEU A 236 -1.48 6.09 23.56
CA LEU A 236 -1.44 4.67 23.86
C LEU A 236 -0.06 4.28 24.41
N SER A 237 -0.02 3.47 25.47
CA SER A 237 1.23 2.98 26.04
C SER A 237 1.68 1.68 25.36
N LYS A 238 3.00 1.44 25.27
CA LYS A 238 3.52 0.16 24.76
C LYS A 238 2.98 -1.04 25.56
N SER A 239 2.87 -0.90 26.88
CA SER A 239 2.34 -1.96 27.76
C SER A 239 0.92 -2.40 27.41
N PHE A 240 0.11 -1.52 26.79
CA PHE A 240 -1.24 -1.85 26.32
C PHE A 240 -1.22 -2.94 25.24
N PHE A 241 -0.21 -2.95 24.38
CA PHE A 241 -0.09 -3.90 23.27
C PHE A 241 0.37 -5.30 23.72
N TYR A 242 1.10 -5.40 24.82
CA TYR A 242 1.64 -6.66 25.34
C TYR A 242 0.74 -7.32 26.40
N LYS A 243 -0.26 -6.63 26.92
CA LYS A 243 -1.25 -7.26 27.80
C LYS A 243 -2.12 -8.23 26.98
N LYS A 244 -2.14 -9.51 27.41
CA LYS A 244 -3.04 -10.56 26.90
C LYS A 244 -4.50 -10.22 27.22
#